data_7d8ed0d178fc09fd37594be32279b001
#
_entry.id   7d8ed0d178fc09fd37594be32279b001
#
_cell.length_a   1.000
_cell.length_b   1.000
_cell.length_c   1.000
_cell.angle_alpha   90.00
_cell.angle_beta   90.00
_cell.angle_gamma   90.00
#
_symmetry.space_group_name_H-M   'P 1'
#
loop_
_entity.id
_entity.type
_entity.pdbx_description
1 polymer ?
#
loop_
_entity_poly.entity_id
_entity_poly.type
_entity_poly.pdbx_seq_one_letter_code
_entity_poly.pdbx_strand_id
1 'polypeptide(L)'
;MDFGITFPSYIRAYHDVKMAEEYGFTHAWFYDSQMCYSDVYATMALAAEHSRYIKLGTLVSILGNRIAPVTAHSIATINELAPGRVILGVGSGFT
;
A
#
# COMPACT_ATOMS: atom_id res chain seq x y z
N MET A 1 10.01 -6.72 17.33
CA MET A 1 10.62 -7.02 16.03
C MET A 1 9.56 -6.81 14.93
N ASP A 2 9.97 -6.20 13.84
CA ASP A 2 9.05 -5.90 12.75
C ASP A 2 9.10 -7.00 11.69
N PHE A 3 7.94 -7.45 11.25
CA PHE A 3 7.81 -8.40 10.15
C PHE A 3 6.92 -7.80 9.08
N GLY A 4 7.40 -7.83 7.83
CA GLY A 4 6.65 -7.35 6.69
C GLY A 4 6.25 -8.47 5.76
N ILE A 5 5.16 -8.26 5.02
CA ILE A 5 4.70 -9.16 3.98
C ILE A 5 4.34 -8.33 2.76
N THR A 6 4.65 -8.84 1.57
CA THR A 6 4.38 -8.14 0.32
C THR A 6 3.23 -8.80 -0.42
N PHE A 7 2.41 -7.96 -1.04
CA PHE A 7 1.27 -8.43 -1.84
C PHE A 7 1.31 -7.84 -3.24
N PRO A 8 1.00 -8.63 -4.26
CA PRO A 8 0.58 -8.04 -5.53
C PRO A 8 -0.67 -7.19 -5.25
N SER A 9 -0.77 -6.02 -5.87
CA SER A 9 -1.94 -5.17 -5.66
C SER A 9 -3.14 -5.75 -6.38
N TYR A 10 -4.09 -6.27 -5.64
CA TYR A 10 -5.40 -6.65 -6.13
C TYR A 10 -6.44 -6.11 -5.15
N ILE A 11 -7.55 -5.65 -5.69
CA ILE A 11 -8.46 -4.79 -4.94
C ILE A 11 -8.95 -5.39 -3.62
N ARG A 12 -9.07 -6.71 -3.54
CA ARG A 12 -9.54 -7.38 -2.33
C ARG A 12 -8.42 -7.88 -1.43
N ALA A 13 -7.18 -7.40 -1.64
CA ALA A 13 -6.04 -7.76 -0.80
C ALA A 13 -6.28 -7.43 0.69
N TYR A 14 -7.22 -6.55 0.99
CA TYR A 14 -7.52 -6.19 2.37
C TYR A 14 -7.88 -7.40 3.24
N HIS A 15 -8.44 -8.46 2.66
CA HIS A 15 -8.71 -9.70 3.39
C HIS A 15 -7.42 -10.33 3.90
N ASP A 16 -6.40 -10.38 3.04
CA ASP A 16 -5.10 -10.95 3.40
C ASP A 16 -4.33 -10.04 4.34
N VAL A 17 -4.47 -8.72 4.16
CA VAL A 17 -3.85 -7.74 5.08
C VAL A 17 -4.41 -7.91 6.48
N LYS A 18 -5.72 -8.06 6.59
CA LYS A 18 -6.38 -8.24 7.88
C LYS A 18 -5.90 -9.53 8.55
N MET A 19 -5.76 -10.61 7.77
CA MET A 19 -5.23 -11.88 8.27
C MET A 19 -3.78 -11.72 8.74
N ALA A 20 -2.94 -11.04 7.94
CA ALA A 20 -1.56 -10.79 8.32
C ALA A 20 -1.46 -10.01 9.62
N GLU A 21 -2.32 -9.01 9.80
CA GLU A 21 -2.39 -8.23 11.03
C GLU A 21 -2.71 -9.13 12.23
N GLU A 22 -3.67 -10.04 12.07
CA GLU A 22 -4.05 -10.99 13.12
C GLU A 22 -2.92 -11.93 13.49
N TYR A 23 -2.04 -12.27 12.53
CA TYR A 23 -0.87 -13.12 12.77
C TYR A 23 0.36 -12.36 13.26
N GLY A 24 0.25 -11.08 13.50
CA GLY A 24 1.33 -10.30 14.10
C GLY A 24 2.28 -9.64 13.11
N PHE A 25 1.97 -9.62 11.82
CA PHE A 25 2.77 -8.85 10.86
C PHE A 25 2.59 -7.36 11.15
N THR A 26 3.69 -6.62 11.07
CA THR A 26 3.70 -5.19 11.39
C THR A 26 3.60 -4.31 10.15
N HIS A 27 3.94 -4.83 8.98
CA HIS A 27 3.98 -4.08 7.73
C HIS A 27 3.39 -4.90 6.59
N ALA A 28 2.59 -4.26 5.75
CA ALA A 28 2.10 -4.83 4.49
C ALA A 28 2.57 -3.92 3.36
N TRP A 29 3.20 -4.51 2.34
CA TRP A 29 3.78 -3.79 1.23
C TRP A 29 3.08 -4.17 -0.07
N PHE A 30 2.82 -3.19 -0.92
CA PHE A 30 2.06 -3.38 -2.15
C PHE A 30 2.88 -3.00 -3.38
N TYR A 31 2.78 -3.81 -4.42
CA TYR A 31 3.43 -3.55 -5.70
C TYR A 31 2.62 -2.53 -6.52
N ASP A 32 3.33 -1.68 -7.25
CA ASP A 32 2.74 -0.73 -8.19
C ASP A 32 3.20 -1.13 -9.59
N SER A 33 2.39 -1.91 -10.28
CA SER A 33 2.68 -2.34 -11.66
C SER A 33 1.50 -1.97 -12.54
N GLN A 34 1.68 -0.90 -13.29
CA GLN A 34 0.62 -0.34 -14.12
C GLN A 34 0.08 -1.37 -15.11
N MET A 35 -1.24 -1.53 -15.15
CA MET A 35 -1.95 -2.45 -16.03
C MET A 35 -1.71 -3.94 -15.76
N CYS A 36 -0.84 -4.29 -14.81
CA CYS A 36 -0.60 -5.68 -14.40
C CYS A 36 -1.44 -6.07 -13.19
N TYR A 37 -1.60 -5.15 -12.27
CA TYR A 37 -2.35 -5.35 -11.04
C TYR A 37 -3.41 -4.26 -10.90
N SER A 38 -4.23 -4.36 -9.86
CA SER A 38 -5.12 -3.28 -9.48
C SER A 38 -4.30 -2.06 -9.09
N ASP A 39 -4.91 -0.88 -9.14
CA ASP A 39 -4.23 0.34 -8.73
C ASP A 39 -3.76 0.23 -7.28
N VAL A 40 -2.49 0.55 -7.04
CA VAL A 40 -1.87 0.38 -5.73
C VAL A 40 -2.55 1.24 -4.65
N TYR A 41 -2.92 2.47 -5.00
CA TYR A 41 -3.51 3.38 -4.00
C TYR A 41 -4.94 3.01 -3.66
N ALA A 42 -5.74 2.58 -4.64
CA ALA A 42 -7.07 2.08 -4.36
C ALA A 42 -7.03 0.83 -3.49
N THR A 43 -6.10 -0.08 -3.78
CA THR A 43 -5.89 -1.30 -3.00
C THR A 43 -5.50 -0.96 -1.55
N MET A 44 -4.58 -0.03 -1.37
CA MET A 44 -4.15 0.40 -0.05
C MET A 44 -5.26 1.10 0.73
N ALA A 45 -6.11 1.86 0.04
CA ALA A 45 -7.23 2.55 0.71
C ALA A 45 -8.18 1.55 1.37
N LEU A 46 -8.52 0.47 0.65
CA LEU A 46 -9.35 -0.58 1.23
C LEU A 46 -8.65 -1.31 2.37
N ALA A 47 -7.37 -1.56 2.22
CA ALA A 47 -6.58 -2.19 3.28
C ALA A 47 -6.52 -1.30 4.53
N ALA A 48 -6.36 0.00 4.33
CA ALA A 48 -6.34 0.96 5.43
C ALA A 48 -7.66 0.96 6.20
N GLU A 49 -8.78 0.94 5.48
CA GLU A 49 -10.11 0.96 6.08
C GLU A 49 -10.40 -0.30 6.89
N HIS A 50 -9.86 -1.45 6.46
CA HIS A 50 -10.15 -2.75 7.06
C HIS A 50 -9.06 -3.25 8.01
N SER A 51 -8.12 -2.40 8.40
CA SER A 51 -7.04 -2.75 9.34
C SER A 51 -7.01 -1.78 10.51
N ARG A 52 -6.25 -2.11 11.55
CA ARG A 52 -6.20 -1.32 12.77
C ARG A 52 -4.83 -0.72 13.07
N TYR A 53 -3.77 -1.52 12.99
CA TYR A 53 -2.45 -1.09 13.43
C TYR A 53 -1.31 -1.41 12.45
N ILE A 54 -1.54 -2.33 11.52
CA ILE A 54 -0.51 -2.70 10.55
C ILE A 54 -0.15 -1.49 9.68
N LYS A 55 1.13 -1.30 9.43
CA LYS A 55 1.59 -0.22 8.57
C LYS A 55 1.51 -0.66 7.12
N LEU A 56 1.12 0.25 6.25
CA LEU A 56 0.84 -0.01 4.85
C LEU A 56 1.76 0.84 3.98
N GLY A 57 2.42 0.24 3.02
CA GLY A 57 3.34 0.98 2.18
C GLY A 57 3.40 0.47 0.75
N THR A 58 3.94 1.30 -0.11
CA THR A 58 4.24 0.92 -1.49
C THR A 58 5.66 0.38 -1.59
N LEU A 59 5.82 -0.68 -2.36
CA LEU A 59 7.13 -1.30 -2.57
C LEU A 59 7.22 -1.77 -4.02
N VAL A 60 7.44 -0.85 -4.90
CA VAL A 60 7.54 0.60 -4.70
C VAL A 60 6.50 1.32 -5.53
N SER A 61 6.23 2.60 -5.23
CA SER A 61 5.42 3.44 -6.12
C SER A 61 6.32 3.95 -7.23
N ILE A 62 5.86 3.78 -8.47
CA ILE A 62 6.63 4.18 -9.66
C ILE A 62 6.31 5.64 -9.95
N LEU A 63 7.28 6.53 -9.66
CA LEU A 63 7.05 7.96 -9.78
C LEU A 63 6.79 8.42 -11.21
N GLY A 64 7.33 7.71 -12.19
CA GLY A 64 7.14 8.05 -13.60
C GLY A 64 5.72 7.82 -14.12
N ASN A 65 4.89 7.06 -13.40
CA ASN A 65 3.53 6.76 -13.84
C ASN A 65 2.52 7.86 -13.53
N ARG A 66 2.88 8.77 -12.63
CA ARG A 66 1.98 9.84 -12.17
C ARG A 66 2.79 11.11 -11.96
N ILE A 67 2.19 12.24 -12.24
CA ILE A 67 2.84 13.51 -11.86
C ILE A 67 2.88 13.60 -10.33
N ALA A 68 3.90 14.26 -9.81
CA ALA A 68 4.17 14.29 -8.37
C ALA A 68 2.98 14.70 -7.49
N PRO A 69 2.17 15.73 -7.85
CA PRO A 69 1.01 16.08 -7.03
C PRO A 69 -0.02 14.96 -6.91
N VAL A 70 -0.17 14.12 -7.94
CA VAL A 70 -1.11 13.00 -7.91
C VAL A 70 -0.65 11.96 -6.90
N THR A 71 0.63 11.59 -6.93
CA THR A 71 1.19 10.64 -5.97
C THR A 71 1.08 11.16 -4.53
N ALA A 72 1.46 12.42 -4.32
CA ALA A 72 1.42 13.03 -3.00
C ALA A 72 -0.01 13.08 -2.45
N HIS A 73 -0.97 13.44 -3.29
CA HIS A 73 -2.37 13.53 -2.89
C HIS A 73 -2.94 12.15 -2.56
N SER A 74 -2.62 11.14 -3.38
CA SER A 74 -3.11 9.79 -3.17
C SER A 74 -2.63 9.23 -1.83
N ILE A 75 -1.33 9.33 -1.55
CA ILE A 75 -0.78 8.79 -0.30
C ILE A 75 -1.30 9.56 0.92
N ALA A 76 -1.43 10.88 0.80
CA ALA A 76 -1.97 11.70 1.88
C ALA A 76 -3.43 11.33 2.19
N THR A 77 -4.20 11.05 1.16
CA THR A 77 -5.61 10.63 1.34
C THR A 77 -5.70 9.29 2.06
N ILE A 78 -4.84 8.34 1.71
CA ILE A 78 -4.80 7.06 2.41
C ILE A 78 -4.38 7.25 3.87
N ASN A 79 -3.46 8.19 4.12
CA ASN A 79 -3.05 8.49 5.49
C ASN A 79 -4.21 9.02 6.34
N GLU A 80 -5.21 9.64 5.75
CA GLU A 80 -6.40 10.05 6.48
C GLU A 80 -7.19 8.84 7.01
N LEU A 81 -7.17 7.71 6.28
CA LEU A 81 -7.82 6.48 6.71
C LEU A 81 -7.00 5.74 7.77
N ALA A 82 -5.69 5.86 7.71
CA ALA A 82 -4.76 5.14 8.59
C ALA A 82 -3.66 6.08 9.08
N PRO A 83 -4.00 7.09 9.91
CA PRO A 83 -3.03 8.11 10.32
C PRO A 83 -1.78 7.51 10.96
N GLY A 84 -0.62 7.91 10.45
CA GLY A 84 0.67 7.47 10.98
C GLY A 84 1.07 6.04 10.62
N ARG A 85 0.28 5.35 9.80
CA ARG A 85 0.55 3.96 9.40
C ARG A 85 0.91 3.80 7.94
N VAL A 86 1.09 4.90 7.19
CA VAL A 86 1.26 4.86 5.74
C VAL A 86 2.68 5.26 5.37
N ILE A 87 3.31 4.48 4.49
CA ILE A 87 4.68 4.68 4.06
C ILE A 87 4.71 4.75 2.54
N LEU A 88 5.35 5.78 2.00
CA LEU A 88 5.55 5.91 0.56
C LEU A 88 6.96 5.45 0.21
N GLY A 89 7.08 4.23 -0.30
CA GLY A 89 8.32 3.73 -0.88
C GLY A 89 8.33 4.04 -2.38
N VAL A 90 9.40 4.63 -2.88
CA VAL A 90 9.47 5.07 -4.27
C VAL A 90 10.63 4.41 -5.00
N GLY A 91 10.48 4.23 -6.30
CA GLY A 91 11.51 3.64 -7.15
C GLY A 91 11.13 3.70 -8.62
N SER A 92 12.01 3.20 -9.48
CA SER A 92 11.73 3.12 -10.91
C SER A 92 10.83 1.92 -11.27
N GLY A 93 10.82 0.89 -10.44
CA GLY A 93 10.03 -0.32 -10.67
C GLY A 93 10.52 -1.10 -11.87
N PHE A 94 9.67 -2.04 -12.34
CA PHE A 94 9.90 -2.73 -13.61
C PHE A 94 9.33 -1.89 -14.73
N THR A 95 10.04 -1.84 -15.83
CA THR A 95 9.58 -1.13 -17.02
C THR A 95 9.15 -2.08 -18.12
#